data_b4b1d7c7334ecb2e00377a49707c44fb
#
_entry.id   b4b1d7c7334ecb2e00377a49707c44fb
#
_cell.length_a   1.000
_cell.length_b   1.000
_cell.length_c   1.000
_cell.angle_alpha   90.00
_cell.angle_beta   90.00
_cell.angle_gamma   90.00
#
_symmetry.space_group_name_H-M   'P 1'
#
loop_
_entity.id
_entity.type
_entity.pdbx_description
1 polymer ?
#
loop_
_entity_poly.entity_id
_entity_poly.type
_entity_poly.pdbx_seq_one_letter_code
_entity_poly.pdbx_strand_id
1 'polypeptide(L)'
;MGSFFSYEHLDEQVSIEQEIVYIANYKAVKQQTLINQLQTKNVWAAGTKTWYELAKQNIWVTGCADAFGLEFLEKAWQMPLLKINKKDVCIVTGKQAVDNWQSKGWQAFGTYIFSVKEDKTIEESIKNATAFFWTSIHQYNYYKAVIQPNALHLCPSGETAVLLKEAGINPIVFPNIKSFLQWKK
;
A
#
# COMPACT_ATOMS: atom_id res chain seq x y z
N MET A 1 8.06 -1.28 -18.80
CA MET A 1 7.55 -2.36 -17.91
C MET A 1 6.08 -2.14 -17.68
N GLY A 2 5.21 -3.09 -18.05
CA GLY A 2 3.77 -3.02 -17.78
C GLY A 2 3.48 -3.10 -16.27
N SER A 3 2.30 -2.62 -15.86
CA SER A 3 1.84 -2.80 -14.48
C SER A 3 1.46 -4.27 -14.26
N PHE A 4 1.96 -4.89 -13.19
CA PHE A 4 1.61 -6.24 -12.77
C PHE A 4 0.11 -6.37 -12.40
N PHE A 5 -0.48 -5.29 -11.89
CA PHE A 5 -1.88 -5.24 -11.53
C PHE A 5 -2.70 -4.42 -12.54
N SER A 6 -3.93 -4.86 -12.80
CA SER A 6 -5.01 -4.02 -13.33
C SER A 6 -5.81 -3.44 -12.17
N TYR A 7 -6.38 -2.26 -12.37
CA TYR A 7 -7.13 -1.53 -11.35
C TYR A 7 -8.47 -1.12 -11.93
N GLU A 8 -9.53 -1.46 -11.23
CA GLU A 8 -10.89 -1.06 -11.53
C GLU A 8 -11.40 -0.18 -10.39
N HIS A 9 -11.85 1.02 -10.72
CA HIS A 9 -12.36 1.96 -9.73
C HIS A 9 -13.84 1.70 -9.50
N LEU A 10 -14.26 1.77 -8.24
CA LEU A 10 -15.64 1.60 -7.84
C LEU A 10 -16.39 2.93 -8.00
N ASP A 11 -17.61 2.86 -8.49
CA ASP A 11 -18.47 4.06 -8.66
C ASP A 11 -19.19 4.48 -7.38
N GLU A 12 -18.95 3.75 -6.26
CA GLU A 12 -19.50 4.08 -4.96
C GLU A 12 -19.02 5.46 -4.49
N GLN A 13 -19.97 6.34 -4.18
CA GLN A 13 -19.64 7.65 -3.60
C GLN A 13 -19.22 7.45 -2.14
N VAL A 14 -17.99 7.77 -1.85
CA VAL A 14 -17.47 7.77 -0.49
C VAL A 14 -17.73 9.13 0.13
N SER A 15 -18.44 9.16 1.27
CA SER A 15 -18.59 10.34 2.12
C SER A 15 -17.68 10.20 3.33
N ILE A 16 -16.71 11.10 3.47
CA ILE A 16 -15.73 11.09 4.57
C ILE A 16 -16.14 12.11 5.61
N GLU A 17 -16.58 11.65 6.76
CA GLU A 17 -16.94 12.51 7.89
C GLU A 17 -15.71 12.99 8.67
N GLN A 18 -14.70 12.10 8.80
CA GLN A 18 -13.49 12.36 9.56
C GLN A 18 -12.69 13.54 8.97
N GLU A 19 -12.12 14.33 9.86
CA GLU A 19 -11.24 15.45 9.50
C GLU A 19 -9.88 14.96 8.96
N ILE A 20 -9.41 13.79 9.42
CA ILE A 20 -8.11 13.23 9.06
C ILE A 20 -8.31 12.04 8.14
N VAL A 21 -7.59 12.03 7.01
CA VAL A 21 -7.69 10.98 6.00
C VAL A 21 -6.31 10.41 5.69
N TYR A 22 -6.17 9.10 5.85
CA TYR A 22 -4.97 8.38 5.44
C TYR A 22 -5.18 7.71 4.09
N ILE A 23 -4.37 8.06 3.11
CA ILE A 23 -4.40 7.47 1.76
C ILE A 23 -3.36 6.36 1.67
N ALA A 24 -3.82 5.12 1.67
CA ALA A 24 -2.94 3.94 1.60
C ALA A 24 -2.26 3.79 0.23
N ASN A 25 -2.90 4.24 -0.84
CA ASN A 25 -2.33 4.25 -2.19
C ASN A 25 -2.99 5.37 -3.01
N TYR A 26 -2.20 6.15 -3.76
CA TYR A 26 -2.72 7.23 -4.61
C TYR A 26 -3.78 6.76 -5.63
N LYS A 27 -3.75 5.48 -6.02
CA LYS A 27 -4.76 4.89 -6.93
C LYS A 27 -6.17 4.88 -6.32
N ALA A 28 -6.29 5.02 -5.01
CA ALA A 28 -7.57 5.14 -4.35
C ALA A 28 -8.26 6.49 -4.62
N VAL A 29 -7.52 7.49 -5.11
CA VAL A 29 -8.02 8.85 -5.33
C VAL A 29 -8.09 9.13 -6.83
N LYS A 30 -9.26 8.87 -7.42
CA LYS A 30 -9.53 9.11 -8.85
C LYS A 30 -10.78 9.92 -9.10
N GLN A 31 -11.84 9.69 -8.31
CA GLN A 31 -13.11 10.38 -8.49
C GLN A 31 -13.00 11.85 -8.06
N GLN A 32 -13.53 12.76 -8.89
CA GLN A 32 -13.47 14.20 -8.61
C GLN A 32 -14.17 14.58 -7.30
N THR A 33 -15.26 13.89 -6.97
CA THR A 33 -15.98 14.09 -5.71
C THR A 33 -15.11 13.80 -4.50
N LEU A 34 -14.30 12.73 -4.54
CA LEU A 34 -13.36 12.39 -3.47
C LEU A 34 -12.20 13.39 -3.43
N ILE A 35 -11.66 13.80 -4.60
CA ILE A 35 -10.60 14.82 -4.67
C ILE A 35 -11.06 16.11 -3.99
N ASN A 36 -12.28 16.59 -4.30
CA ASN A 36 -12.83 17.81 -3.72
C ASN A 36 -12.98 17.70 -2.19
N GLN A 37 -13.40 16.53 -1.66
CA GLN A 37 -13.46 16.32 -0.21
C GLN A 37 -12.05 16.37 0.41
N LEU A 38 -11.06 15.72 -0.19
CA LEU A 38 -9.70 15.64 0.33
C LEU A 38 -8.99 17.01 0.36
N GLN A 39 -9.35 17.93 -0.52
CA GLN A 39 -8.79 19.29 -0.52
C GLN A 39 -9.11 20.10 0.75
N THR A 40 -10.13 19.69 1.50
CA THR A 40 -10.55 20.35 2.75
C THR A 40 -10.17 19.56 4.01
N LYS A 41 -9.48 18.42 3.86
CA LYS A 41 -9.13 17.50 4.96
C LYS A 41 -7.64 17.53 5.28
N ASN A 42 -7.29 17.04 6.47
CA ASN A 42 -5.90 16.76 6.86
C ASN A 42 -5.47 15.42 6.28
N VAL A 43 -4.83 15.45 5.11
CA VAL A 43 -4.47 14.24 4.37
C VAL A 43 -3.09 13.75 4.76
N TRP A 44 -2.99 12.44 5.04
CA TRP A 44 -1.76 11.71 5.28
C TRP A 44 -1.57 10.62 4.23
N ALA A 45 -0.35 10.39 3.81
CA ALA A 45 -0.02 9.42 2.77
C ALA A 45 0.79 8.23 3.29
N ALA A 46 0.60 7.05 2.70
CA ALA A 46 1.39 5.86 3.05
C ALA A 46 2.88 6.00 2.73
N GLY A 47 3.23 6.81 1.74
CA GLY A 47 4.62 7.04 1.36
C GLY A 47 4.77 8.16 0.34
N THR A 48 6.02 8.51 0.05
CA THR A 48 6.39 9.64 -0.81
C THR A 48 5.81 9.58 -2.21
N LYS A 49 5.64 8.39 -2.80
CA LYS A 49 4.99 8.25 -4.11
C LYS A 49 3.52 8.66 -4.04
N THR A 50 2.79 8.20 -3.01
CA THR A 50 1.38 8.58 -2.81
C THR A 50 1.28 10.07 -2.56
N TRP A 51 2.11 10.64 -1.71
CA TRP A 51 2.19 12.08 -1.49
C TRP A 51 2.33 12.86 -2.81
N TYR A 52 3.35 12.51 -3.62
CA TYR A 52 3.61 13.21 -4.88
C TYR A 52 2.43 13.15 -5.86
N GLU A 53 1.77 12.00 -5.98
CA GLU A 53 0.62 11.83 -6.89
C GLU A 53 -0.62 12.59 -6.39
N LEU A 54 -0.81 12.73 -5.07
CA LEU A 54 -1.87 13.56 -4.48
C LEU A 54 -1.60 15.05 -4.68
N ALA A 55 -0.35 15.49 -4.51
CA ALA A 55 0.05 16.89 -4.73
C ALA A 55 -0.23 17.34 -6.16
N LYS A 56 -0.05 16.47 -7.17
CA LYS A 56 -0.42 16.75 -8.56
C LYS A 56 -1.92 17.01 -8.76
N GLN A 57 -2.75 16.52 -7.84
CA GLN A 57 -4.20 16.72 -7.84
C GLN A 57 -4.63 17.90 -6.95
N ASN A 58 -3.68 18.77 -6.57
CA ASN A 58 -3.88 19.90 -5.66
C ASN A 58 -4.42 19.49 -4.27
N ILE A 59 -4.07 18.28 -3.80
CA ILE A 59 -4.39 17.82 -2.45
C ILE A 59 -3.16 18.09 -1.58
N TRP A 60 -3.34 18.90 -0.53
CA TRP A 60 -2.30 19.14 0.45
C TRP A 60 -2.12 17.90 1.34
N VAL A 61 -0.89 17.39 1.44
CA VAL A 61 -0.55 16.25 2.28
C VAL A 61 0.24 16.74 3.48
N THR A 62 -0.33 16.56 4.67
CA THR A 62 0.24 17.01 5.96
C THR A 62 1.49 16.21 6.33
N GLY A 63 1.54 14.94 5.98
CA GLY A 63 2.70 14.10 6.21
C GLY A 63 2.55 12.70 5.61
N CYS A 64 3.60 11.89 5.71
CA CYS A 64 3.54 10.52 5.22
C CYS A 64 4.27 9.55 6.15
N ALA A 65 3.90 8.26 6.01
CA ALA A 65 4.54 7.16 6.75
C ALA A 65 5.89 6.76 6.15
N ASP A 66 6.31 7.34 5.04
CA ASP A 66 7.54 7.01 4.28
C ASP A 66 7.74 5.48 4.05
N ALA A 67 6.63 4.78 3.79
CA ALA A 67 6.55 3.33 3.65
C ALA A 67 6.84 2.50 4.92
N PHE A 68 6.99 3.11 6.10
CA PHE A 68 7.12 2.40 7.39
C PHE A 68 5.80 1.83 7.91
N GLY A 69 4.68 2.11 7.22
CA GLY A 69 3.35 1.65 7.60
C GLY A 69 2.60 2.62 8.53
N LEU A 70 1.29 2.36 8.66
CA LEU A 70 0.40 3.21 9.47
C LEU A 70 0.75 3.13 10.97
N GLU A 71 1.26 2.01 11.44
CA GLU A 71 1.65 1.81 12.85
C GLU A 71 2.73 2.80 13.30
N PHE A 72 3.61 3.21 12.39
CA PHE A 72 4.58 4.26 12.65
C PHE A 72 3.89 5.61 12.88
N LEU A 73 2.94 5.98 12.02
CA LEU A 73 2.16 7.21 12.17
C LEU A 73 1.26 7.17 13.41
N GLU A 74 0.66 6.03 13.74
CA GLU A 74 -0.20 5.87 14.92
C GLU A 74 0.56 6.27 16.21
N LYS A 75 1.81 5.85 16.34
CA LYS A 75 2.66 6.24 17.48
C LYS A 75 2.91 7.75 17.51
N ALA A 76 3.19 8.37 16.35
CA ALA A 76 3.40 9.80 16.24
C ALA A 76 2.10 10.59 16.53
N TRP A 77 0.96 10.10 16.06
CA TRP A 77 -0.34 10.71 16.27
C TRP A 77 -0.81 10.71 17.73
N GLN A 78 -0.41 9.69 18.50
CA GLN A 78 -0.71 9.59 19.93
C GLN A 78 0.14 10.54 20.80
N MET A 79 1.17 11.19 20.25
CA MET A 79 1.98 12.17 20.99
C MET A 79 1.10 13.34 21.52
N PRO A 80 1.47 13.91 22.67
CA PRO A 80 0.66 14.97 23.32
C PRO A 80 0.35 16.18 22.43
N LEU A 81 1.20 16.45 21.44
CA LEU A 81 1.02 17.57 20.52
C LEU A 81 -0.09 17.31 19.48
N LEU A 82 -0.20 16.09 18.96
CA LEU A 82 -1.15 15.77 17.89
C LEU A 82 -2.47 15.21 18.44
N LYS A 83 -2.43 14.31 19.42
CA LYS A 83 -3.59 13.69 20.09
C LYS A 83 -4.65 13.12 19.14
N ILE A 84 -4.20 12.54 18.01
CA ILE A 84 -5.07 11.95 17.00
C ILE A 84 -5.39 10.51 17.40
N ASN A 85 -6.67 10.15 17.43
CA ASN A 85 -7.16 8.82 17.74
C ASN A 85 -7.65 8.10 16.48
N LYS A 86 -7.75 6.76 16.53
CA LYS A 86 -8.25 5.94 15.40
C LYS A 86 -9.62 6.38 14.89
N LYS A 87 -10.53 6.76 15.78
CA LYS A 87 -11.89 7.22 15.43
C LYS A 87 -11.90 8.52 14.61
N ASP A 88 -10.83 9.32 14.72
CA ASP A 88 -10.71 10.62 14.05
C ASP A 88 -10.12 10.47 12.64
N VAL A 89 -9.72 9.24 12.26
CA VAL A 89 -9.03 8.93 11.00
C VAL A 89 -9.87 8.01 10.13
N CYS A 90 -10.00 8.38 8.86
CA CYS A 90 -10.54 7.53 7.82
C CYS A 90 -9.41 7.02 6.90
N ILE A 91 -9.40 5.74 6.60
CA ILE A 91 -8.45 5.12 5.65
C ILE A 91 -9.12 4.96 4.29
N VAL A 92 -8.50 5.50 3.25
CA VAL A 92 -8.93 5.29 1.86
C VAL A 92 -7.94 4.35 1.16
N THR A 93 -8.44 3.21 0.69
CA THR A 93 -7.61 2.08 0.25
C THR A 93 -8.26 1.27 -0.89
N GLY A 94 -7.66 0.15 -1.28
CA GLY A 94 -8.29 -0.84 -2.14
C GLY A 94 -9.31 -1.70 -1.37
N LYS A 95 -10.36 -2.15 -2.04
CA LYS A 95 -11.47 -2.92 -1.44
C LYS A 95 -10.98 -4.16 -0.68
N GLN A 96 -9.98 -4.86 -1.23
CA GLN A 96 -9.43 -6.07 -0.62
C GLN A 96 -8.75 -5.85 0.75
N ALA A 97 -8.38 -4.61 1.07
CA ALA A 97 -7.72 -4.28 2.33
C ALA A 97 -8.68 -3.72 3.41
N VAL A 98 -9.94 -3.46 3.06
CA VAL A 98 -10.90 -2.81 3.96
C VAL A 98 -11.12 -3.63 5.24
N ASP A 99 -11.43 -4.92 5.11
CA ASP A 99 -11.73 -5.79 6.24
C ASP A 99 -10.54 -5.90 7.21
N ASN A 100 -9.31 -5.95 6.67
CA ASN A 100 -8.10 -5.96 7.49
C ASN A 100 -7.92 -4.65 8.28
N TRP A 101 -8.25 -3.50 7.70
CA TRP A 101 -8.21 -2.23 8.42
C TRP A 101 -9.30 -2.13 9.47
N GLN A 102 -10.51 -2.57 9.14
CA GLN A 102 -11.66 -2.56 10.06
C GLN A 102 -11.45 -3.52 11.25
N SER A 103 -10.86 -4.69 11.03
CA SER A 103 -10.53 -5.63 12.11
C SER A 103 -9.50 -5.07 13.10
N LYS A 104 -8.68 -4.11 12.66
CA LYS A 104 -7.72 -3.38 13.51
C LYS A 104 -8.33 -2.13 14.17
N GLY A 105 -9.65 -1.92 14.02
CA GLY A 105 -10.40 -0.81 14.63
C GLY A 105 -10.32 0.51 13.88
N TRP A 106 -9.93 0.51 12.59
CA TRP A 106 -9.92 1.69 11.74
C TRP A 106 -11.22 1.81 10.95
N GLN A 107 -11.68 3.03 10.69
CA GLN A 107 -12.66 3.26 9.64
C GLN A 107 -11.96 3.25 8.28
N ALA A 108 -12.43 2.43 7.36
CA ALA A 108 -11.80 2.26 6.06
C ALA A 108 -12.82 2.17 4.92
N PHE A 109 -12.50 2.81 3.79
CA PHE A 109 -13.27 2.76 2.55
C PHE A 109 -12.41 2.25 1.39
N GLY A 110 -12.98 1.33 0.60
CA GLY A 110 -12.38 0.81 -0.61
C GLY A 110 -12.91 1.53 -1.84
N THR A 111 -12.04 2.15 -2.62
CA THR A 111 -12.41 2.92 -3.80
C THR A 111 -12.01 2.25 -5.12
N TYR A 112 -11.26 1.17 -5.05
CA TYR A 112 -10.87 0.38 -6.22
C TYR A 112 -10.67 -1.09 -5.83
N ILE A 113 -10.77 -1.95 -6.82
CA ILE A 113 -10.28 -3.33 -6.76
C ILE A 113 -9.07 -3.48 -7.67
N PHE A 114 -8.23 -4.46 -7.38
CA PHE A 114 -7.14 -4.82 -8.28
C PHE A 114 -7.14 -6.32 -8.53
N SER A 115 -6.69 -6.70 -9.73
CA SER A 115 -6.45 -8.09 -10.12
C SER A 115 -5.05 -8.23 -10.71
N VAL A 116 -4.48 -9.43 -10.63
CA VAL A 116 -3.23 -9.73 -11.31
C VAL A 116 -3.52 -9.84 -12.81
N LYS A 117 -2.67 -9.21 -13.62
CA LYS A 117 -2.70 -9.41 -15.06
C LYS A 117 -2.05 -10.75 -15.38
N GLU A 118 -2.77 -11.62 -16.06
CA GLU A 118 -2.18 -12.82 -16.61
C GLU A 118 -1.17 -12.46 -17.71
N ASP A 119 0.07 -12.86 -17.51
CA ASP A 119 1.15 -12.67 -18.48
C ASP A 119 2.03 -13.91 -18.48
N LYS A 120 1.87 -14.72 -19.52
CA LYS A 120 2.62 -15.98 -19.69
C LYS A 120 4.12 -15.78 -19.75
N THR A 121 4.59 -14.63 -20.27
CA THR A 121 6.02 -14.34 -20.36
C THR A 121 6.63 -14.07 -18.98
N ILE A 122 5.86 -13.44 -18.09
CA ILE A 122 6.24 -13.25 -16.68
C ILE A 122 6.28 -14.61 -15.96
N GLU A 123 5.29 -15.47 -16.18
CA GLU A 123 5.23 -16.79 -15.54
C GLU A 123 6.44 -17.66 -15.91
N GLU A 124 6.83 -17.70 -17.18
CA GLU A 124 8.03 -18.40 -17.64
C GLU A 124 9.30 -17.82 -17.01
N SER A 125 9.39 -16.49 -16.92
CA SER A 125 10.52 -15.82 -16.28
C SER A 125 10.62 -16.18 -14.79
N ILE A 126 9.49 -16.30 -14.10
CA ILE A 126 9.42 -16.66 -12.67
C ILE A 126 9.89 -18.08 -12.44
N LYS A 127 9.49 -19.05 -13.26
CA LYS A 127 9.94 -20.46 -13.16
C LYS A 127 11.46 -20.61 -13.16
N ASN A 128 12.17 -19.73 -13.87
CA ASN A 128 13.62 -19.75 -14.02
C ASN A 128 14.36 -18.80 -13.08
N ALA A 129 13.64 -17.96 -12.34
CA ALA A 129 14.27 -16.99 -11.45
C ALA A 129 14.64 -17.61 -10.11
N THR A 130 15.82 -17.23 -9.60
CA THR A 130 16.36 -17.67 -8.32
C THR A 130 16.23 -16.63 -7.21
N ALA A 131 15.80 -15.40 -7.54
CA ALA A 131 15.62 -14.32 -6.58
C ALA A 131 14.43 -13.43 -6.97
N PHE A 132 13.63 -13.03 -5.98
CA PHE A 132 12.42 -12.25 -6.15
C PHE A 132 12.40 -11.07 -5.19
N PHE A 133 12.09 -9.87 -5.70
CA PHE A 133 11.79 -8.71 -4.88
C PHE A 133 10.28 -8.44 -4.89
N TRP A 134 9.62 -8.81 -3.80
CA TRP A 134 8.17 -8.69 -3.64
C TRP A 134 7.78 -7.31 -3.16
N THR A 135 7.00 -6.59 -3.92
CA THR A 135 6.43 -5.30 -3.51
C THR A 135 5.04 -5.45 -2.89
N SER A 136 4.46 -6.66 -2.92
CA SER A 136 3.16 -6.99 -2.34
C SER A 136 3.08 -8.49 -2.09
N ILE A 137 2.43 -8.87 -0.99
CA ILE A 137 2.12 -10.29 -0.69
C ILE A 137 1.25 -10.93 -1.77
N HIS A 138 0.40 -10.16 -2.44
CA HIS A 138 -0.44 -10.67 -3.53
C HIS A 138 0.37 -11.20 -4.71
N GLN A 139 1.52 -10.59 -5.01
CA GLN A 139 2.43 -11.09 -6.04
C GLN A 139 2.99 -12.46 -5.65
N TYR A 140 3.47 -12.60 -4.42
CA TYR A 140 3.94 -13.87 -3.91
C TYR A 140 2.84 -14.94 -3.95
N ASN A 141 1.66 -14.64 -3.41
CA ASN A 141 0.55 -15.59 -3.35
C ASN A 141 0.10 -16.08 -4.72
N TYR A 142 0.18 -15.23 -5.74
CA TYR A 142 -0.17 -15.59 -7.11
C TYR A 142 0.84 -16.57 -7.73
N TYR A 143 2.14 -16.37 -7.47
CA TYR A 143 3.18 -17.16 -8.12
C TYR A 143 3.80 -18.27 -7.24
N LYS A 144 3.46 -18.36 -5.95
CA LYS A 144 4.10 -19.29 -5.01
C LYS A 144 4.14 -20.75 -5.47
N ALA A 145 3.17 -21.19 -6.28
CA ALA A 145 3.11 -22.56 -6.79
C ALA A 145 4.15 -22.87 -7.87
N VAL A 146 4.72 -21.83 -8.51
CA VAL A 146 5.69 -21.98 -9.61
C VAL A 146 7.10 -21.52 -9.25
N ILE A 147 7.30 -20.99 -8.03
CA ILE A 147 8.59 -20.54 -7.53
C ILE A 147 9.45 -21.72 -7.12
N GLN A 148 10.74 -21.67 -7.46
CA GLN A 148 11.71 -22.69 -7.05
C GLN A 148 11.83 -22.73 -5.51
N PRO A 149 11.90 -23.92 -4.88
CA PRO A 149 11.94 -24.05 -3.40
C PRO A 149 13.09 -23.30 -2.73
N ASN A 150 14.22 -23.15 -3.43
CA ASN A 150 15.43 -22.51 -2.92
C ASN A 150 15.57 -21.05 -3.38
N ALA A 151 14.51 -20.45 -3.90
CA ALA A 151 14.55 -19.08 -4.37
C ALA A 151 14.76 -18.08 -3.22
N LEU A 152 15.54 -17.04 -3.48
CA LEU A 152 15.77 -15.96 -2.53
C LEU A 152 14.59 -14.98 -2.57
N HIS A 153 14.00 -14.74 -1.41
CA HIS A 153 12.91 -13.78 -1.26
C HIS A 153 13.40 -12.48 -0.64
N LEU A 154 13.11 -11.36 -1.28
CA LEU A 154 13.46 -10.02 -0.83
C LEU A 154 12.19 -9.15 -0.86
N CYS A 155 12.11 -8.17 0.04
CA CYS A 155 10.98 -7.24 0.07
C CYS A 155 11.36 -5.90 0.71
N PRO A 156 10.56 -4.84 0.53
CA PRO A 156 10.69 -3.63 1.32
C PRO A 156 10.23 -3.91 2.76
N SER A 157 10.69 -3.06 3.71
CA SER A 157 10.14 -3.02 5.06
C SER A 157 8.64 -2.67 5.05
N GLY A 158 7.92 -3.04 6.10
CA GLY A 158 6.49 -2.80 6.26
C GLY A 158 5.64 -4.07 6.11
N GLU A 159 4.37 -3.90 5.77
CA GLU A 159 3.36 -4.96 5.79
C GLU A 159 3.73 -6.19 4.93
N THR A 160 4.34 -5.98 3.75
CA THR A 160 4.77 -7.09 2.89
C THR A 160 5.76 -8.03 3.60
N ALA A 161 6.68 -7.48 4.39
CA ALA A 161 7.65 -8.27 5.15
C ALA A 161 6.97 -9.09 6.27
N VAL A 162 5.99 -8.52 6.94
CA VAL A 162 5.19 -9.20 7.98
C VAL A 162 4.42 -10.35 7.37
N LEU A 163 3.65 -10.08 6.33
CA LEU A 163 2.80 -11.08 5.66
C LEU A 163 3.60 -12.23 5.01
N LEU A 164 4.80 -11.94 4.48
CA LEU A 164 5.69 -13.01 3.97
C LEU A 164 6.18 -13.92 5.11
N LYS A 165 6.52 -13.36 6.27
CA LYS A 165 6.92 -14.15 7.46
C LYS A 165 5.76 -15.00 7.97
N GLU A 166 4.54 -14.47 8.02
CA GLU A 166 3.33 -15.21 8.37
C GLU A 166 3.05 -16.36 7.38
N ALA A 167 3.40 -16.17 6.11
CA ALA A 167 3.35 -17.23 5.09
C ALA A 167 4.51 -18.23 5.16
N GLY A 168 5.36 -18.18 6.19
CA GLY A 168 6.50 -19.09 6.38
C GLY A 168 7.74 -18.75 5.56
N ILE A 169 7.79 -17.60 4.92
CA ILE A 169 8.93 -17.11 4.16
C ILE A 169 9.80 -16.22 5.05
N ASN A 170 11.11 -16.40 5.02
CA ASN A 170 12.05 -15.51 5.70
C ASN A 170 12.74 -14.59 4.68
N PRO A 171 12.17 -13.42 4.35
CA PRO A 171 12.72 -12.54 3.33
C PRO A 171 13.89 -11.71 3.84
N ILE A 172 14.80 -11.34 2.94
CA ILE A 172 15.75 -10.26 3.18
C ILE A 172 14.98 -8.94 3.04
N VAL A 173 14.96 -8.14 4.11
CA VAL A 173 14.19 -6.90 4.17
C VAL A 173 15.08 -5.70 3.88
N PHE A 174 14.65 -4.86 2.93
CA PHE A 174 15.29 -3.59 2.61
C PHE A 174 14.44 -2.42 3.11
N PRO A 175 15.03 -1.28 3.48
CA PRO A 175 14.25 -0.09 3.85
C PRO A 175 13.27 0.33 2.74
N ASN A 176 13.69 0.24 1.49
CA ASN A 176 12.86 0.55 0.33
C ASN A 176 13.47 -0.06 -0.96
N ILE A 177 12.75 0.08 -2.08
CA ILE A 177 13.22 -0.43 -3.38
C ILE A 177 14.53 0.23 -3.87
N LYS A 178 14.78 1.49 -3.52
CA LYS A 178 16.02 2.18 -3.92
C LYS A 178 17.23 1.53 -3.25
N SER A 179 17.14 1.21 -1.97
CA SER A 179 18.18 0.50 -1.22
C SER A 179 18.49 -0.88 -1.83
N PHE A 180 17.45 -1.62 -2.22
CA PHE A 180 17.62 -2.87 -2.96
C PHE A 180 18.35 -2.67 -4.29
N LEU A 181 17.94 -1.68 -5.11
CA LEU A 181 18.57 -1.40 -6.40
C LEU A 181 20.02 -0.95 -6.27
N GLN A 182 20.38 -0.28 -5.18
CA GLN A 182 21.77 0.07 -4.86
C GLN A 182 22.59 -1.16 -4.45
N TRP A 183 22.01 -2.05 -3.67
CA TRP A 183 22.66 -3.28 -3.23
C TRP A 183 22.90 -4.26 -4.40
N LYS A 184 22.01 -4.30 -5.39
CA LYS A 184 22.11 -5.17 -6.57
C LYS A 184 23.24 -4.77 -7.53
N LYS A 185 23.75 -3.54 -7.48
CA LYS A 185 24.87 -3.08 -8.32
C LYS A 185 26.17 -3.68 -7.87
#